data_5e57a26b5d8528e9c1a3665d970d0005
#
_entry.id   5e57a26b5d8528e9c1a3665d970d0005
#
_cell.length_a   1.000
_cell.length_b   1.000
_cell.length_c   1.000
_cell.angle_alpha   90.00
_cell.angle_beta   90.00
_cell.angle_gamma   90.00
#
_symmetry.space_group_name_H-M   'P 1'
#
loop_
_entity.id
_entity.type
_entity.pdbx_description
1 polymer ?
#
loop_
_entity_poly.entity_id
_entity_poly.type
_entity_poly.pdbx_seq_one_letter_code
_entity_poly.pdbx_strand_id
1 'polypeptide(L)'
;MSLMHWKIDFTEQADRELLSLDKPIRERIRKYVRDLEKLDNPRMRGEPLTGILSEFWKYRVGDYRLICRIQDDKLLILVVKIGHRSEVYKKRR
;
A
#
# COMPACT_ATOMS: atom_id res chain seq x y z
N MET A 1 10.85 -20.41 -12.21
CA MET A 1 10.97 -18.99 -12.39
C MET A 1 9.61 -18.36 -12.54
N SER A 2 9.33 -17.33 -11.76
CA SER A 2 8.06 -16.64 -11.86
C SER A 2 8.05 -15.77 -13.11
N LEU A 3 6.97 -15.85 -13.88
CA LEU A 3 6.78 -15.01 -15.04
C LEU A 3 5.92 -13.80 -14.69
N MET A 4 5.44 -13.72 -13.45
CA MET A 4 4.55 -12.65 -13.05
C MET A 4 5.30 -11.69 -12.14
N HIS A 5 5.28 -10.44 -12.53
CA HIS A 5 5.90 -9.40 -11.74
C HIS A 5 4.85 -8.35 -11.44
N TRP A 6 4.65 -8.12 -10.15
CA TRP A 6 3.74 -7.07 -9.74
C TRP A 6 4.47 -5.74 -9.75
N LYS A 7 3.80 -4.74 -10.24
CA LYS A 7 4.31 -3.38 -10.23
C LYS A 7 3.56 -2.60 -9.17
N ILE A 8 4.27 -1.73 -8.47
CA ILE A 8 3.65 -0.87 -7.48
C ILE A 8 3.81 0.57 -7.93
N ASP A 9 2.68 1.26 -8.02
CA ASP A 9 2.65 2.69 -8.32
C ASP A 9 1.99 3.42 -7.18
N PHE A 10 2.25 4.72 -7.10
CA PHE A 10 1.68 5.59 -6.09
C PHE A 10 0.87 6.66 -6.79
N THR A 11 -0.32 6.96 -6.27
CA THR A 11 -1.02 8.13 -6.74
C THR A 11 -0.24 9.36 -6.32
N GLU A 12 -0.56 10.49 -6.93
CA GLU A 12 0.10 11.74 -6.57
C GLU A 12 -0.07 12.04 -5.08
N GLN A 13 -1.27 11.81 -4.56
CA GLN A 13 -1.51 12.03 -3.13
C GLN A 13 -0.65 11.11 -2.27
N ALA A 14 -0.62 9.82 -2.60
CA ALA A 14 0.16 8.87 -1.81
C ALA A 14 1.64 9.21 -1.86
N ASP A 15 2.12 9.64 -3.02
CA ASP A 15 3.52 10.03 -3.15
C ASP A 15 3.85 11.22 -2.26
N ARG A 16 2.97 12.21 -2.23
CA ARG A 16 3.17 13.36 -1.34
C ARG A 16 3.15 12.94 0.12
N GLU A 17 2.26 12.02 0.46
CA GLU A 17 2.20 11.52 1.84
C GLU A 17 3.48 10.79 2.22
N LEU A 18 4.01 9.99 1.31
CA LEU A 18 5.27 9.29 1.56
C LEU A 18 6.40 10.28 1.78
N LEU A 19 6.49 11.29 0.93
CA LEU A 19 7.59 12.26 1.01
C LEU A 19 7.51 13.12 2.25
N SER A 20 6.34 13.22 2.87
CA SER A 20 6.17 14.02 4.09
C SER A 20 6.63 13.28 5.34
N LEU A 21 6.91 11.99 5.23
CA LEU A 21 7.31 11.19 6.38
C LEU A 21 8.80 11.33 6.67
N ASP A 22 9.18 11.07 7.92
CA ASP A 22 10.58 11.05 8.29
C ASP A 22 11.33 9.98 7.49
N LYS A 23 12.60 10.26 7.25
CA LYS A 23 13.41 9.39 6.41
C LYS A 23 13.39 7.93 6.83
N PRO A 24 13.56 7.59 8.12
CA PRO A 24 13.57 6.16 8.49
C PRO A 24 12.26 5.46 8.13
N ILE A 25 11.14 6.15 8.29
CA ILE A 25 9.84 5.58 7.97
C ILE A 25 9.67 5.43 6.48
N ARG A 26 10.08 6.45 5.71
CA ARG A 26 10.05 6.37 4.25
C ARG A 26 10.82 5.16 3.74
N GLU A 27 12.02 4.95 4.31
CA GLU A 27 12.87 3.86 3.84
C GLU A 27 12.27 2.51 4.18
N ARG A 28 11.62 2.39 5.34
CA ARG A 28 10.95 1.16 5.69
C ARG A 28 9.80 0.85 4.73
N ILE A 29 9.05 1.88 4.38
CA ILE A 29 7.93 1.70 3.44
C ILE A 29 8.47 1.32 2.07
N ARG A 30 9.55 1.98 1.62
CA ARG A 30 10.12 1.64 0.33
C ARG A 30 10.64 0.21 0.27
N LYS A 31 11.26 -0.24 1.36
CA LYS A 31 11.73 -1.62 1.42
C LYS A 31 10.55 -2.59 1.37
N TYR A 32 9.50 -2.28 2.12
CA TYR A 32 8.31 -3.11 2.12
C TYR A 32 7.72 -3.22 0.72
N VAL A 33 7.65 -2.10 0.02
CA VAL A 33 7.12 -2.05 -1.34
C VAL A 33 7.97 -2.91 -2.28
N ARG A 34 9.28 -2.82 -2.17
CA ARG A 34 10.16 -3.64 -2.99
C ARG A 34 9.95 -5.13 -2.72
N ASP A 35 9.71 -5.47 -1.46
CA ASP A 35 9.45 -6.86 -1.10
C ASP A 35 8.12 -7.35 -1.67
N LEU A 36 7.10 -6.47 -1.67
CA LEU A 36 5.82 -6.84 -2.25
C LEU A 36 5.94 -7.18 -3.73
N GLU A 37 6.77 -6.43 -4.45
CA GLU A 37 6.93 -6.65 -5.88
C GLU A 37 7.49 -8.03 -6.21
N LYS A 38 8.15 -8.63 -5.24
CA LYS A 38 8.75 -9.95 -5.44
C LYS A 38 7.81 -11.10 -5.15
N LEU A 39 6.65 -10.82 -4.58
CA LEU A 39 5.70 -11.87 -4.24
C LEU A 39 4.91 -12.28 -5.46
N ASP A 40 4.63 -13.57 -5.56
CA ASP A 40 3.76 -14.05 -6.63
C ASP A 40 2.32 -13.63 -6.37
N ASN A 41 1.93 -13.57 -5.11
CA ASN A 41 0.58 -13.18 -4.74
C ASN A 41 0.64 -12.08 -3.66
N PRO A 42 0.37 -10.83 -4.03
CA PRO A 42 0.46 -9.73 -3.06
C PRO A 42 -0.59 -9.83 -1.95
N ARG A 43 -1.61 -10.65 -2.14
CA ARG A 43 -2.62 -10.85 -1.09
C ARG A 43 -2.18 -11.82 -0.01
N MET A 44 -0.96 -12.33 -0.10
CA MET A 44 -0.38 -13.11 0.98
C MET A 44 -0.06 -12.25 2.19
N ARG A 45 0.00 -10.95 2.01
CA ARG A 45 0.21 -9.99 3.10
C ARG A 45 -0.96 -9.03 3.12
N GLY A 46 -1.16 -8.43 4.29
CA GLY A 46 -2.23 -7.45 4.43
C GLY A 46 -3.60 -8.07 4.51
N GLU A 47 -4.60 -7.25 4.36
CA GLU A 47 -5.98 -7.68 4.47
C GLU A 47 -6.91 -6.69 3.79
N PRO A 48 -8.11 -7.11 3.41
CA PRO A 48 -9.05 -6.19 2.79
C PRO A 48 -9.65 -5.25 3.84
N LEU A 49 -10.03 -4.07 3.39
CA LEU A 49 -10.86 -3.21 4.23
C LEU A 49 -12.29 -3.76 4.20
N THR A 50 -13.09 -3.33 5.17
CA THR A 50 -14.45 -3.84 5.29
C THR A 50 -15.47 -2.83 4.80
N GLY A 51 -16.71 -3.31 4.64
CA GLY A 51 -17.82 -2.46 4.27
C GLY A 51 -17.69 -1.94 2.85
N ILE A 52 -18.06 -0.68 2.69
CA ILE A 52 -18.06 -0.09 1.36
C ILE A 52 -16.66 0.10 0.79
N LEU A 53 -15.65 -0.08 1.64
CA LEU A 53 -14.25 0.05 1.20
C LEU A 53 -13.61 -1.30 0.91
N SER A 54 -14.41 -2.36 0.76
CA SER A 54 -13.89 -3.72 0.61
C SER A 54 -13.07 -3.92 -0.66
N GLU A 55 -13.15 -3.01 -1.62
CA GLU A 55 -12.32 -3.12 -2.81
C GLU A 55 -10.87 -2.70 -2.57
N PHE A 56 -10.59 -2.13 -1.41
CA PHE A 56 -9.24 -1.70 -1.06
C PHE A 56 -8.54 -2.73 -0.21
N TRP A 57 -7.23 -2.72 -0.29
CA TRP A 57 -6.37 -3.63 0.44
C TRP A 57 -5.44 -2.83 1.34
N LYS A 58 -5.19 -3.33 2.53
CA LYS A 58 -4.39 -2.62 3.51
C LYS A 58 -3.12 -3.40 3.82
N TYR A 59 -1.99 -2.73 3.75
CA TYR A 59 -0.72 -3.27 4.23
C TYR A 59 -0.26 -2.48 5.44
N ARG A 60 0.34 -3.17 6.38
CA ARG A 60 0.87 -2.54 7.59
C ARG A 60 2.39 -2.49 7.55
N VAL A 61 2.94 -1.31 7.79
CA VAL A 61 4.38 -1.12 7.89
C VAL A 61 4.61 -0.36 9.20
N GLY A 62 4.90 -1.11 10.27
CA GLY A 62 4.97 -0.51 11.60
C GLY A 62 3.63 0.10 11.97
N ASP A 63 3.66 1.37 12.36
CA ASP A 63 2.44 2.08 12.72
C ASP A 63 1.76 2.74 11.53
N TYR A 64 2.28 2.50 10.33
CA TYR A 64 1.74 3.12 9.14
C TYR A 64 0.95 2.12 8.31
N ARG A 65 0.02 2.65 7.54
CA ARG A 65 -0.84 1.83 6.69
C ARG A 65 -0.76 2.32 5.27
N LEU A 66 -0.69 1.37 4.36
CA LEU A 66 -0.76 1.64 2.93
C LEU A 66 -2.12 1.14 2.46
N ILE A 67 -2.92 2.03 1.93
CA ILE A 67 -4.23 1.66 1.36
C ILE A 67 -4.05 1.57 -0.14
N CYS A 68 -4.41 0.43 -0.70
CA CYS A 68 -4.08 0.12 -2.08
C CYS A 68 -5.26 -0.46 -2.83
N ARG A 69 -5.20 -0.34 -4.14
CA ARG A 69 -6.09 -1.08 -5.03
C ARG A 69 -5.24 -2.12 -5.75
N ILE A 70 -5.67 -3.36 -5.71
CA ILE A 70 -4.97 -4.43 -6.40
C ILE A 70 -5.70 -4.72 -7.69
N GLN A 71 -5.01 -4.49 -8.80
CA GLN A 71 -5.59 -4.66 -10.13
C GLN A 71 -4.95 -5.87 -10.78
N ASP A 72 -5.63 -7.00 -10.69
CA ASP A 72 -5.08 -8.28 -11.12
C ASP A 72 -4.82 -8.34 -12.62
N ASP A 73 -5.69 -7.74 -13.40
CA ASP A 73 -5.56 -7.77 -14.85
C ASP A 73 -4.33 -7.01 -15.34
N LYS A 74 -3.80 -6.12 -14.51
CA LYS A 74 -2.63 -5.33 -14.87
C LYS A 74 -1.41 -5.71 -14.05
N LEU A 75 -1.56 -6.64 -13.11
CA LEU A 75 -0.51 -6.99 -12.15
C LEU A 75 0.01 -5.73 -11.46
N LEU A 76 -0.92 -4.87 -11.05
CA LEU A 76 -0.60 -3.57 -10.50
C LEU A 76 -1.18 -3.40 -9.11
N ILE A 77 -0.36 -2.90 -8.20
CA ILE A 77 -0.80 -2.47 -6.89
C ILE A 77 -0.68 -0.96 -6.87
N LEU A 78 -1.82 -0.28 -6.76
CA LEU A 78 -1.82 1.18 -6.75
C LEU A 78 -2.01 1.66 -5.33
N VAL A 79 -0.99 2.31 -4.77
CA VAL A 79 -1.07 2.87 -3.42
C VAL A 79 -1.79 4.21 -3.52
N VAL A 80 -2.93 4.31 -2.83
CA VAL A 80 -3.76 5.51 -2.91
C VAL A 80 -3.67 6.38 -1.66
N LYS A 81 -3.24 5.81 -0.53
CA LYS A 81 -3.15 6.58 0.69
C LYS A 81 -2.11 5.96 1.62
N ILE A 82 -1.33 6.81 2.29
CA ILE A 82 -0.36 6.39 3.28
C ILE A 82 -0.57 7.26 4.52
N GLY A 83 -0.68 6.65 5.68
CA GLY A 83 -0.84 7.40 6.89
C GLY A 83 -0.63 6.57 8.13
N HIS A 84 -0.48 7.29 9.25
CA HIS A 84 -0.38 6.65 10.55
C HIS A 84 -1.69 5.93 10.85
N ARG A 85 -1.59 4.79 11.56
CA ARG A 85 -2.77 3.98 11.84
C ARG A 85 -3.90 4.76 12.51
N SER A 86 -3.56 5.79 13.27
CA SER A 86 -4.55 6.60 13.96
C SER A 86 -5.20 7.63 13.05
N GLU A 87 -4.64 7.87 11.87
CA GLU A 87 -5.10 8.92 10.97
C GLU A 87 -5.75 8.39 9.70
N VAL A 88 -5.26 7.23 9.24
CA VAL A 88 -5.62 6.76 7.90
C VAL A 88 -7.10 6.43 7.77
N TYR A 89 -7.74 6.07 8.89
CA TYR A 89 -9.16 5.72 8.89
C TYR A 89 -10.06 6.82 9.39
N LYS A 90 -9.50 8.00 9.70
CA LYS A 90 -10.33 9.07 10.21
C LYS A 90 -11.32 9.52 9.14
N LYS A 91 -12.55 9.66 9.58
CA LYS A 91 -13.59 10.17 8.69
C LYS A 91 -13.63 11.68 8.75
N ARG A 92 -13.93 12.26 7.59
CA ARG A 92 -14.13 13.69 7.52
C ARG A 92 -15.53 14.03 8.01
N ARG A 93 -15.62 15.14 8.58
CA ARG A 93 -16.90 15.62 9.05
C ARG A 93 -17.39 16.76 8.21
#